data_f8dba91b0493f6f7958396e0741f84ac
#
_entry.id   f8dba91b0493f6f7958396e0741f84ac
#
_cell.length_a   1.000
_cell.length_b   1.000
_cell.length_c   1.000
_cell.angle_alpha   90.00
_cell.angle_beta   90.00
_cell.angle_gamma   90.00
#
_symmetry.space_group_name_H-M   'P 1'
#
loop_
_entity.id
_entity.type
_entity.pdbx_description
1 polymer ?
#
loop_
_entity_poly.entity_id
_entity_poly.type
_entity_poly.pdbx_seq_one_letter_code
_entity_poly.pdbx_strand_id
1 'polypeptide(L)'
;TDAYAMLKALLGCIASAKNHIHVQFYIFENDAVGRLVRDALIEKAKEGIEVRVLYDDVGCWKIPHHFYDEMREGGMEVRSFLKVRFPGFTSKVNYRNHRKMVIIDGRVGFVGGMNLAERYVKGVAWGNWRDTMMQVEGKAVYGLQTAFLTDWYATDHSMITSSRYYPEMEGSGSSLMQIVTSDPIGEWHDVMQGLLIAIT
;
A
#
# COMPACT_ATOMS: atom_id res chain seq x y z
N THR A 1 4.68 8.13 13.69
CA THR A 1 4.15 9.47 13.43
C THR A 1 5.17 10.42 12.80
N ASP A 2 6.44 10.05 12.72
CA ASP A 2 7.48 10.78 12.01
C ASP A 2 7.53 10.28 10.56
N ALA A 3 7.02 11.07 9.63
CA ALA A 3 6.95 10.70 8.22
C ALA A 3 8.35 10.62 7.56
N TYR A 4 9.33 11.39 8.04
CA TYR A 4 10.70 11.31 7.54
C TYR A 4 11.37 10.00 7.97
N ALA A 5 11.22 9.62 9.25
CA ALA A 5 11.74 8.36 9.76
C ALA A 5 11.07 7.16 9.06
N MET A 6 9.74 7.25 8.81
CA MET A 6 8.99 6.25 8.05
C MET A 6 9.53 6.13 6.62
N LEU A 7 9.70 7.23 5.92
CA LEU A 7 10.21 7.22 4.54
C LEU A 7 11.62 6.62 4.46
N LYS A 8 12.49 6.98 5.41
CA LYS A 8 13.86 6.42 5.51
C LYS A 8 13.81 4.90 5.74
N ALA A 9 12.97 4.44 6.67
CA ALA A 9 12.80 3.00 6.95
C ALA A 9 12.24 2.26 5.72
N LEU A 10 11.22 2.82 5.07
CA LEU A 10 10.63 2.25 3.86
C LEU A 10 11.66 2.09 2.73
N LEU A 11 12.42 3.14 2.43
CA LEU A 11 13.47 3.10 1.40
C LEU A 11 14.57 2.08 1.75
N GLY A 12 14.96 1.98 3.01
CA GLY A 12 15.91 0.96 3.47
C GLY A 12 15.39 -0.46 3.29
N CYS A 13 14.12 -0.71 3.58
CA CYS A 13 13.49 -2.00 3.35
C CYS A 13 13.32 -2.32 1.85
N ILE A 14 12.93 -1.33 1.03
CA ILE A 14 12.88 -1.48 -0.44
C ILE A 14 14.26 -1.89 -0.96
N ALA A 15 15.31 -1.18 -0.58
CA ALA A 15 16.69 -1.48 -1.02
C ALA A 15 17.14 -2.90 -0.65
N SER A 16 16.67 -3.44 0.48
CA SER A 16 17.02 -4.79 0.96
C SER A 16 16.16 -5.92 0.40
N ALA A 17 15.11 -5.62 -0.37
CA ALA A 17 14.19 -6.59 -0.96
C ALA A 17 14.92 -7.60 -1.85
N LYS A 18 14.52 -8.89 -1.74
CA LYS A 18 15.14 -10.02 -2.46
C LYS A 18 14.19 -10.81 -3.35
N ASN A 19 12.87 -10.74 -3.09
CA ASN A 19 11.88 -11.54 -3.79
C ASN A 19 10.77 -10.70 -4.42
N HIS A 20 10.07 -9.90 -3.61
CA HIS A 20 8.93 -9.12 -4.09
C HIS A 20 8.67 -7.90 -3.24
N ILE A 21 8.05 -6.89 -3.85
CA ILE A 21 7.54 -5.70 -3.17
C ILE A 21 6.11 -5.46 -3.66
N HIS A 22 5.16 -5.48 -2.73
CA HIS A 22 3.76 -5.15 -2.99
C HIS A 22 3.42 -3.80 -2.34
N VAL A 23 2.94 -2.88 -3.15
CA VAL A 23 2.67 -1.48 -2.75
C VAL A 23 1.22 -1.14 -3.01
N GLN A 24 0.53 -0.64 -2.01
CA GLN A 24 -0.85 -0.18 -2.15
C GLN A 24 -1.05 1.15 -1.43
N PHE A 25 -1.49 2.17 -2.18
CA PHE A 25 -1.78 3.48 -1.62
C PHE A 25 -3.06 4.08 -2.22
N TYR A 26 -3.81 4.77 -1.37
CA TYR A 26 -4.92 5.59 -1.85
C TYR A 26 -4.43 6.78 -2.67
N ILE A 27 -3.35 7.45 -2.22
CA ILE A 27 -2.68 8.53 -2.94
C ILE A 27 -1.20 8.20 -3.09
N PHE A 28 -0.72 8.18 -4.32
CA PHE A 28 0.69 8.08 -4.66
C PHE A 28 1.02 9.25 -5.59
N GLU A 29 1.49 10.34 -4.98
CA GLU A 29 1.67 11.65 -5.62
C GLU A 29 2.90 11.69 -6.53
N ASN A 30 2.83 12.46 -7.62
CA ASN A 30 4.01 12.77 -8.45
C ASN A 30 4.76 14.00 -7.89
N ASP A 31 5.18 13.92 -6.64
CA ASP A 31 5.99 14.93 -5.97
C ASP A 31 7.39 14.38 -5.63
N ALA A 32 8.18 15.13 -4.86
CA ALA A 32 9.53 14.70 -4.52
C ALA A 32 9.56 13.36 -3.75
N VAL A 33 8.62 13.13 -2.84
CA VAL A 33 8.53 11.89 -2.06
C VAL A 33 8.04 10.73 -2.94
N GLY A 34 6.99 10.96 -3.71
CA GLY A 34 6.46 9.94 -4.60
C GLY A 34 7.47 9.52 -5.66
N ARG A 35 8.17 10.47 -6.29
CA ARG A 35 9.23 10.15 -7.25
C ARG A 35 10.38 9.38 -6.62
N LEU A 36 10.81 9.75 -5.41
CA LEU A 36 11.88 9.05 -4.69
C LEU A 36 11.52 7.59 -4.44
N VAL A 37 10.30 7.31 -4.00
CA VAL A 37 9.84 5.92 -3.78
C VAL A 37 9.66 5.19 -5.11
N ARG A 38 9.07 5.83 -6.13
CA ARG A 38 8.93 5.27 -7.48
C ARG A 38 10.28 4.82 -8.04
N ASP A 39 11.28 5.69 -7.99
CA ASP A 39 12.59 5.43 -8.56
C ASP A 39 13.30 4.27 -7.84
N ALA A 40 13.19 4.20 -6.51
CA ALA A 40 13.69 3.07 -5.74
C ALA A 40 12.99 1.74 -6.12
N LEU A 41 11.68 1.76 -6.37
CA LEU A 41 10.92 0.60 -6.81
C LEU A 41 11.31 0.16 -8.24
N ILE A 42 11.51 1.13 -9.15
CA ILE A 42 11.97 0.86 -10.52
C ILE A 42 13.36 0.20 -10.51
N GLU A 43 14.27 0.68 -9.67
CA GLU A 43 15.59 0.06 -9.55
C GLU A 43 15.49 -1.40 -9.11
N LYS A 44 14.65 -1.69 -8.12
CA LYS A 44 14.43 -3.07 -7.67
C LYS A 44 13.80 -3.96 -8.75
N ALA A 45 12.86 -3.42 -9.52
CA ALA A 45 12.28 -4.15 -10.64
C ALA A 45 13.33 -4.47 -11.72
N LYS A 46 14.25 -3.55 -12.04
CA LYS A 46 15.39 -3.77 -12.93
C LYS A 46 16.38 -4.82 -12.43
N GLU A 47 16.51 -4.99 -11.10
CA GLU A 47 17.27 -6.06 -10.47
C GLU A 47 16.58 -7.44 -10.57
N GLY A 48 15.37 -7.52 -11.14
CA GLY A 48 14.57 -8.75 -11.25
C GLY A 48 13.68 -9.03 -10.04
N ILE A 49 13.55 -8.09 -9.11
CA ILE A 49 12.59 -8.19 -8.00
C ILE A 49 11.18 -7.94 -8.53
N GLU A 50 10.24 -8.78 -8.16
CA GLU A 50 8.85 -8.60 -8.53
C GLU A 50 8.24 -7.40 -7.79
N VAL A 51 7.78 -6.39 -8.51
CA VAL A 51 7.15 -5.21 -7.93
C VAL A 51 5.73 -5.04 -8.46
N ARG A 52 4.74 -5.04 -7.55
CA ARG A 52 3.34 -4.75 -7.84
C ARG A 52 2.87 -3.51 -7.13
N VAL A 53 2.24 -2.61 -7.86
CA VAL A 53 1.71 -1.36 -7.35
C VAL A 53 0.21 -1.28 -7.62
N LEU A 54 -0.56 -1.05 -6.55
CA LEU A 54 -1.98 -0.80 -6.61
C LEU A 54 -2.28 0.60 -6.08
N TYR A 55 -2.87 1.46 -6.90
CA TYR A 55 -3.27 2.80 -6.50
C TYR A 55 -4.77 3.01 -6.73
N ASP A 56 -5.39 3.92 -5.97
CA ASP A 56 -6.81 4.24 -6.17
C ASP A 56 -6.98 5.22 -7.33
N ASP A 57 -7.90 4.92 -8.24
CA ASP A 57 -8.11 5.71 -9.47
C ASP A 57 -8.61 7.13 -9.16
N VAL A 58 -9.47 7.29 -8.16
CA VAL A 58 -9.99 8.61 -7.75
C VAL A 58 -9.00 9.35 -6.87
N GLY A 59 -8.37 8.65 -5.93
CA GLY A 59 -7.33 9.23 -5.07
C GLY A 59 -6.16 9.80 -5.86
N CYS A 60 -5.89 9.22 -7.02
CA CYS A 60 -4.78 9.58 -7.89
C CYS A 60 -5.21 10.26 -9.22
N TRP A 61 -6.46 10.67 -9.37
CA TRP A 61 -6.99 11.17 -10.66
C TRP A 61 -6.28 12.40 -11.23
N LYS A 62 -5.65 13.20 -10.36
CA LYS A 62 -4.86 14.38 -10.75
C LYS A 62 -3.43 14.06 -11.14
N ILE A 63 -3.00 12.82 -10.91
CA ILE A 63 -1.64 12.40 -11.19
C ILE A 63 -1.53 12.10 -12.69
N PRO A 64 -0.56 12.70 -13.41
CA PRO A 64 -0.37 12.42 -14.82
C PRO A 64 -0.08 10.94 -15.08
N HIS A 65 -0.71 10.37 -16.10
CA HIS A 65 -0.57 8.94 -16.42
C HIS A 65 0.87 8.51 -16.66
N HIS A 66 1.72 9.37 -17.24
CA HIS A 66 3.13 9.05 -17.47
C HIS A 66 3.88 8.65 -16.19
N PHE A 67 3.49 9.17 -15.02
CA PHE A 67 4.08 8.77 -13.75
C PHE A 67 3.97 7.26 -13.48
N TYR A 68 2.83 6.67 -13.84
CA TYR A 68 2.58 5.24 -13.71
C TYR A 68 3.11 4.45 -14.92
N ASP A 69 3.18 5.08 -16.09
CA ASP A 69 3.73 4.46 -17.30
C ASP A 69 5.24 4.25 -17.15
N GLU A 70 5.97 5.20 -16.58
CA GLU A 70 7.38 5.05 -16.23
C GLU A 70 7.63 3.85 -15.28
N MET A 71 6.71 3.59 -14.34
CA MET A 71 6.79 2.41 -13.48
C MET A 71 6.63 1.11 -14.29
N ARG A 72 5.66 1.07 -15.23
CA ARG A 72 5.42 -0.09 -16.10
C ARG A 72 6.60 -0.35 -17.03
N GLU A 73 7.13 0.71 -17.64
CA GLU A 73 8.33 0.66 -18.48
C GLU A 73 9.56 0.19 -17.69
N GLY A 74 9.62 0.51 -16.39
CA GLY A 74 10.61 0.01 -15.46
C GLY A 74 10.46 -1.46 -15.05
N GLY A 75 9.46 -2.18 -15.60
CA GLY A 75 9.25 -3.60 -15.34
C GLY A 75 8.30 -3.94 -14.20
N MET A 76 7.58 -2.96 -13.67
CA MET A 76 6.62 -3.18 -12.59
C MET A 76 5.20 -3.50 -13.11
N GLU A 77 4.45 -4.29 -12.38
CA GLU A 77 3.02 -4.45 -12.59
C GLU A 77 2.27 -3.34 -11.81
N VAL A 78 1.60 -2.44 -12.55
CA VAL A 78 0.90 -1.29 -11.96
C VAL A 78 -0.56 -1.29 -12.37
N ARG A 79 -1.46 -1.29 -11.39
CA ARG A 79 -2.92 -1.31 -11.59
C ARG A 79 -3.59 -0.18 -10.83
N SER A 80 -4.69 0.35 -11.41
CA SER A 80 -5.60 1.25 -10.70
C SER A 80 -6.77 0.47 -10.11
N PHE A 81 -7.05 0.67 -8.84
CA PHE A 81 -8.19 0.07 -8.15
C PHE A 81 -9.46 0.84 -8.48
N LEU A 82 -10.53 0.10 -8.83
CA LEU A 82 -11.84 0.63 -9.19
C LEU A 82 -11.79 1.76 -10.23
N LYS A 83 -11.21 1.44 -11.39
CA LYS A 83 -11.08 2.37 -12.51
C LYS A 83 -12.42 3.02 -12.87
N VAL A 84 -12.46 4.35 -12.87
CA VAL A 84 -13.63 5.13 -13.25
C VAL A 84 -13.61 5.39 -14.75
N ARG A 85 -14.67 4.94 -15.44
CA ARG A 85 -14.84 5.20 -16.88
C ARG A 85 -15.95 6.21 -17.10
N PHE A 86 -15.67 7.30 -17.80
CA PHE A 86 -16.67 8.23 -18.25
C PHE A 86 -17.40 7.65 -19.49
N PRO A 87 -18.75 7.81 -19.70
CA PRO A 87 -19.71 8.63 -18.95
C PRO A 87 -20.46 7.91 -17.81
N GLY A 88 -20.01 6.73 -17.40
CA GLY A 88 -20.67 5.97 -16.35
C GLY A 88 -20.31 6.43 -14.93
N PHE A 89 -20.68 7.65 -14.50
CA PHE A 89 -20.68 8.02 -13.10
C PHE A 89 -21.64 7.08 -12.36
N THR A 90 -21.10 5.99 -11.86
CA THR A 90 -21.86 5.04 -11.07
C THR A 90 -21.88 5.48 -9.62
N SER A 91 -22.93 5.10 -8.89
CA SER A 91 -23.03 5.22 -7.41
C SER A 91 -21.81 4.66 -6.65
N LYS A 92 -20.94 3.90 -7.35
CA LYS A 92 -19.71 3.28 -6.84
C LYS A 92 -18.50 4.24 -6.77
N VAL A 93 -18.62 5.50 -7.16
CA VAL A 93 -17.52 6.49 -7.03
C VAL A 93 -17.07 6.66 -5.58
N ASN A 94 -17.97 6.45 -4.61
CA ASN A 94 -17.67 6.53 -3.20
C ASN A 94 -17.06 5.25 -2.61
N TYR A 95 -17.08 4.14 -3.35
CA TYR A 95 -16.46 2.89 -2.90
C TYR A 95 -14.98 2.91 -3.26
N ARG A 96 -14.15 3.40 -2.33
CA ARG A 96 -12.71 3.57 -2.54
C ARG A 96 -11.90 2.68 -1.62
N ASN A 97 -10.76 2.22 -2.13
CA ASN A 97 -9.78 1.51 -1.33
C ASN A 97 -8.86 2.52 -0.65
N HIS A 98 -9.08 2.73 0.65
CA HIS A 98 -8.32 3.72 1.41
C HIS A 98 -7.12 3.11 2.16
N ARG A 99 -6.72 1.88 1.84
CA ARG A 99 -5.57 1.21 2.45
C ARG A 99 -4.26 1.86 1.99
N LYS A 100 -3.30 1.91 2.91
CA LYS A 100 -1.92 2.32 2.66
C LYS A 100 -1.05 1.26 3.28
N MET A 101 -0.39 0.47 2.44
CA MET A 101 0.48 -0.60 2.89
C MET A 101 1.57 -0.91 1.88
N VAL A 102 2.71 -1.36 2.39
CA VAL A 102 3.79 -1.94 1.61
C VAL A 102 4.18 -3.26 2.25
N ILE A 103 4.35 -4.29 1.44
CA ILE A 103 4.83 -5.59 1.91
C ILE A 103 6.10 -5.92 1.15
N ILE A 104 7.14 -6.28 1.88
CA ILE A 104 8.46 -6.59 1.34
C ILE A 104 8.82 -8.01 1.74
N ASP A 105 9.03 -8.86 0.73
CA ASP A 105 9.41 -10.27 0.85
C ASP A 105 8.46 -11.11 1.74
N GLY A 106 7.25 -10.63 2.03
CA GLY A 106 6.33 -11.26 2.97
C GLY A 106 6.81 -11.24 4.43
N ARG A 107 7.89 -10.50 4.74
CA ARG A 107 8.58 -10.45 6.04
C ARG A 107 8.43 -9.14 6.77
N VAL A 108 8.41 -8.04 6.02
CA VAL A 108 8.24 -6.68 6.54
C VAL A 108 7.02 -6.06 5.91
N GLY A 109 6.17 -5.46 6.72
CA GLY A 109 5.00 -4.72 6.28
C GLY A 109 4.98 -3.30 6.84
N PHE A 110 4.53 -2.35 6.04
CA PHE A 110 4.17 -1.01 6.48
C PHE A 110 2.66 -0.86 6.33
N VAL A 111 1.99 -0.35 7.36
CA VAL A 111 0.53 -0.14 7.33
C VAL A 111 0.15 1.08 8.18
N GLY A 112 -0.77 1.89 7.67
CA GLY A 112 -1.23 3.06 8.41
C GLY A 112 -2.03 4.06 7.60
N GLY A 113 -2.04 5.31 8.03
CA GLY A 113 -2.80 6.40 7.41
C GLY A 113 -2.00 7.25 6.43
N MET A 114 -0.66 7.25 6.50
CA MET A 114 0.19 8.07 5.63
C MET A 114 0.12 7.63 4.17
N ASN A 115 -0.07 8.58 3.26
CA ASN A 115 0.10 8.35 1.83
C ASN A 115 1.51 8.68 1.37
N LEU A 116 1.87 8.32 0.14
CA LEU A 116 3.12 8.71 -0.51
C LEU A 116 2.96 10.10 -1.12
N ALA A 117 3.17 11.12 -0.29
CA ALA A 117 3.08 12.51 -0.69
C ALA A 117 3.95 13.41 0.22
N GLU A 118 4.55 14.43 -0.38
CA GLU A 118 5.48 15.35 0.29
C GLU A 118 4.87 16.08 1.49
N ARG A 119 3.56 16.33 1.45
CA ARG A 119 2.83 16.99 2.55
C ARG A 119 2.88 16.26 3.89
N TYR A 120 3.08 14.94 3.88
CA TYR A 120 3.27 14.17 5.12
C TYR A 120 4.64 14.40 5.74
N VAL A 121 5.65 14.71 4.93
CA VAL A 121 7.03 14.94 5.37
C VAL A 121 7.27 16.42 5.68
N LYS A 122 6.84 17.32 4.81
CA LYS A 122 7.08 18.78 4.93
C LYS A 122 5.96 19.53 5.65
N GLY A 123 4.81 18.91 5.84
CA GLY A 123 3.60 19.59 6.29
C GLY A 123 2.92 20.38 5.17
N VAL A 124 2.00 21.25 5.56
CA VAL A 124 1.21 22.12 4.69
C VAL A 124 1.27 23.55 5.22
N ALA A 125 0.79 24.52 4.45
CA ALA A 125 0.91 25.95 4.78
C ALA A 125 0.34 26.34 6.18
N TRP A 126 -0.59 25.57 6.70
CA TRP A 126 -1.23 25.81 8.01
C TRP A 126 -0.73 24.88 9.14
N GLY A 127 0.30 24.06 8.92
CA GLY A 127 0.90 23.22 9.95
C GLY A 127 1.40 21.85 9.47
N ASN A 128 1.84 21.05 10.44
CA ASN A 128 2.31 19.70 10.17
C ASN A 128 1.13 18.75 9.93
N TRP A 129 1.21 17.96 8.86
CA TRP A 129 0.25 16.89 8.61
C TRP A 129 0.63 15.68 9.44
N ARG A 130 -0.11 15.46 10.54
CA ARG A 130 0.13 14.32 11.42
C ARG A 130 -0.66 13.10 10.97
N ASP A 131 0.04 11.99 10.80
CA ASP A 131 -0.55 10.69 10.57
C ASP A 131 0.34 9.60 11.19
N THR A 132 -0.09 8.35 11.16
CA THR A 132 0.66 7.24 11.74
C THR A 132 0.86 6.14 10.70
N MET A 133 2.09 5.64 10.61
CA MET A 133 2.45 4.43 9.88
C MET A 133 3.20 3.51 10.83
N MET A 134 2.88 2.22 10.81
CA MET A 134 3.58 1.18 11.56
C MET A 134 4.42 0.35 10.61
N GLN A 135 5.63 0.01 11.04
CA GLN A 135 6.41 -1.09 10.48
C GLN A 135 6.09 -2.34 11.30
N VAL A 136 5.77 -3.43 10.63
CA VAL A 136 5.39 -4.72 11.20
C VAL A 136 6.34 -5.77 10.66
N GLU A 137 6.82 -6.65 11.53
CA GLU A 137 7.67 -7.77 11.16
C GLU A 137 7.09 -9.07 11.71
N GLY A 138 7.45 -10.20 11.09
CA GLY A 138 6.99 -11.51 11.52
C GLY A 138 5.65 -11.92 10.91
N LYS A 139 5.01 -12.94 11.48
CA LYS A 139 3.83 -13.63 10.88
C LYS A 139 2.60 -12.73 10.68
N ALA A 140 2.50 -11.61 11.42
CA ALA A 140 1.40 -10.65 11.21
C ALA A 140 1.42 -10.04 9.79
N VAL A 141 2.57 -9.99 9.12
CA VAL A 141 2.72 -9.54 7.73
C VAL A 141 1.90 -10.39 6.76
N TYR A 142 1.65 -11.67 7.08
CA TYR A 142 0.82 -12.54 6.24
C TYR A 142 -0.62 -12.01 6.08
N GLY A 143 -1.16 -11.38 7.13
CA GLY A 143 -2.47 -10.74 7.04
C GLY A 143 -2.48 -9.56 6.07
N LEU A 144 -1.41 -8.74 6.07
CA LEU A 144 -1.25 -7.64 5.11
C LEU A 144 -1.06 -8.17 3.69
N GLN A 145 -0.24 -9.22 3.54
CA GLN A 145 -0.01 -9.88 2.25
C GLN A 145 -1.32 -10.45 1.67
N THR A 146 -2.13 -11.10 2.49
CA THR A 146 -3.44 -11.62 2.08
C THR A 146 -4.37 -10.48 1.66
N ALA A 147 -4.43 -9.39 2.42
CA ALA A 147 -5.24 -8.22 2.08
C ALA A 147 -4.84 -7.62 0.72
N PHE A 148 -3.53 -7.46 0.46
CA PHE A 148 -3.04 -7.00 -0.82
C PHE A 148 -3.44 -7.92 -1.97
N LEU A 149 -3.20 -9.22 -1.84
CA LEU A 149 -3.50 -10.19 -2.90
C LEU A 149 -5.00 -10.30 -3.19
N THR A 150 -5.85 -10.12 -2.18
CA THR A 150 -7.30 -10.04 -2.34
C THR A 150 -7.70 -8.81 -3.16
N ASP A 151 -7.13 -7.63 -2.84
CA ASP A 151 -7.40 -6.40 -3.60
C ASP A 151 -6.83 -6.47 -5.03
N TRP A 152 -5.68 -7.11 -5.20
CA TRP A 152 -5.08 -7.35 -6.51
C TRP A 152 -6.01 -8.21 -7.37
N TYR A 153 -6.49 -9.34 -6.81
CA TYR A 153 -7.46 -10.21 -7.49
C TYR A 153 -8.76 -9.47 -7.85
N ALA A 154 -9.26 -8.64 -6.93
CA ALA A 154 -10.47 -7.85 -7.20
C ALA A 154 -10.30 -6.84 -8.35
N THR A 155 -9.05 -6.50 -8.70
CA THR A 155 -8.73 -5.50 -9.75
C THR A 155 -8.65 -6.11 -11.14
N ASP A 156 -8.03 -7.27 -11.31
CA ASP A 156 -7.78 -7.88 -12.63
C ASP A 156 -8.18 -9.35 -12.75
N HIS A 157 -8.73 -9.92 -11.67
CA HIS A 157 -9.14 -11.32 -11.57
C HIS A 157 -7.99 -12.33 -11.77
N SER A 158 -6.74 -11.89 -11.68
CA SER A 158 -5.58 -12.78 -11.68
C SER A 158 -5.29 -13.31 -10.28
N MET A 159 -5.45 -14.61 -10.09
CA MET A 159 -5.19 -15.26 -8.81
C MET A 159 -3.68 -15.52 -8.66
N ILE A 160 -3.10 -14.99 -7.60
CA ILE A 160 -1.70 -15.17 -7.26
C ILE A 160 -1.62 -16.10 -6.03
N THR A 161 -1.12 -17.32 -6.21
CA THR A 161 -1.18 -18.39 -5.20
C THR A 161 0.19 -18.92 -4.77
N SER A 162 1.28 -18.24 -5.08
CA SER A 162 2.62 -18.73 -4.75
C SER A 162 2.91 -18.67 -3.25
N SER A 163 3.41 -19.78 -2.69
CA SER A 163 3.85 -19.85 -1.28
C SER A 163 5.03 -18.93 -0.96
N ARG A 164 5.77 -18.44 -1.97
CA ARG A 164 6.90 -17.50 -1.79
C ARG A 164 6.49 -16.19 -1.11
N TYR A 165 5.18 -15.81 -1.19
CA TYR A 165 4.67 -14.61 -0.54
C TYR A 165 4.44 -14.78 0.97
N TYR A 166 4.54 -16.02 1.46
CA TYR A 166 4.36 -16.42 2.86
C TYR A 166 5.56 -17.23 3.33
N PRO A 167 6.76 -16.63 3.36
CA PRO A 167 7.99 -17.35 3.71
C PRO A 167 7.92 -17.85 5.16
N GLU A 168 8.49 -19.00 5.42
CA GLU A 168 8.65 -19.46 6.81
C GLU A 168 9.42 -18.42 7.64
N MET A 169 8.89 -18.12 8.81
CA MET A 169 9.48 -17.20 9.75
C MET A 169 9.42 -17.79 11.16
N GLU A 170 10.53 -17.74 11.85
CA GLU A 170 10.52 -17.95 13.29
C GLU A 170 9.78 -16.78 13.97
N GLY A 171 9.11 -17.07 15.08
CA GLY A 171 8.40 -16.04 15.82
C GLY A 171 9.38 -15.01 16.38
N SER A 172 9.27 -13.77 15.94
CA SER A 172 10.04 -12.66 16.50
C SER A 172 9.10 -11.73 17.28
N GLY A 173 9.52 -11.37 18.50
CA GLY A 173 8.75 -10.47 19.35
C GLY A 173 7.65 -11.15 20.18
N SER A 174 7.07 -10.37 21.09
CA SER A 174 6.07 -10.81 22.07
C SER A 174 4.70 -10.15 21.85
N SER A 175 4.54 -9.33 20.80
CA SER A 175 3.28 -8.63 20.55
C SER A 175 2.29 -9.51 19.81
N LEU A 176 1.07 -9.64 20.35
CA LEU A 176 -0.06 -10.24 19.64
C LEU A 176 -0.62 -9.20 18.69
N MET A 177 -0.79 -9.57 17.41
CA MET A 177 -1.35 -8.71 16.39
C MET A 177 -2.36 -9.47 15.52
N GLN A 178 -3.47 -8.82 15.24
CA GLN A 178 -4.48 -9.30 14.30
C GLN A 178 -4.70 -8.26 13.21
N ILE A 179 -4.72 -8.67 11.96
CA ILE A 179 -5.08 -7.83 10.83
C ILE A 179 -6.56 -8.03 10.56
N VAL A 180 -7.32 -6.97 10.72
CA VAL A 180 -8.76 -6.93 10.43
C VAL A 180 -8.98 -6.01 9.24
N THR A 181 -9.70 -6.49 8.23
CA THR A 181 -10.01 -5.72 7.03
C THR A 181 -11.51 -5.48 6.93
N SER A 182 -11.90 -4.33 6.40
CA SER A 182 -13.25 -4.08 5.92
C SER A 182 -13.20 -3.56 4.49
N ASP A 183 -14.28 -3.71 3.77
CA ASP A 183 -14.42 -3.19 2.41
C ASP A 183 -15.65 -2.27 2.32
N PRO A 184 -15.71 -1.37 1.32
CA PRO A 184 -16.79 -0.40 1.20
C PRO A 184 -18.12 -1.00 0.70
N ILE A 185 -18.15 -2.28 0.34
CA ILE A 185 -19.32 -2.97 -0.24
C ILE A 185 -19.88 -4.01 0.74
N GLY A 186 -19.10 -4.42 1.75
CA GLY A 186 -19.46 -5.43 2.72
C GLY A 186 -20.66 -5.02 3.57
N GLU A 187 -21.51 -6.00 3.91
CA GLU A 187 -22.68 -5.82 4.78
C GLU A 187 -22.26 -5.56 6.23
N TRP A 188 -21.04 -5.93 6.61
CA TRP A 188 -20.53 -5.86 7.98
C TRP A 188 -19.51 -4.73 8.13
N HIS A 189 -19.71 -3.92 9.14
CA HIS A 189 -18.78 -2.85 9.51
C HIS A 189 -17.79 -3.31 10.60
N ASP A 190 -17.11 -4.42 10.33
CA ASP A 190 -16.30 -5.14 11.32
C ASP A 190 -15.26 -4.26 12.03
N VAL A 191 -14.52 -3.43 11.26
CA VAL A 191 -13.52 -2.52 11.83
C VAL A 191 -14.19 -1.48 12.72
N MET A 192 -15.32 -0.91 12.30
CA MET A 192 -16.06 0.07 13.10
C MET A 192 -16.62 -0.57 14.38
N GLN A 193 -17.19 -1.76 14.28
CA GLN A 193 -17.69 -2.49 15.45
C GLN A 193 -16.56 -2.84 16.42
N GLY A 194 -15.42 -3.30 15.91
CA GLY A 194 -14.24 -3.57 16.73
C GLY A 194 -13.72 -2.34 17.45
N LEU A 195 -13.72 -1.17 16.80
CA LEU A 195 -13.35 0.10 17.44
C LEU A 195 -14.35 0.51 18.51
N LEU A 196 -15.66 0.39 18.26
CA LEU A 196 -16.69 0.69 19.26
C LEU A 196 -16.55 -0.20 20.50
N ILE A 197 -16.31 -1.50 20.33
CA ILE A 197 -16.08 -2.42 21.45
C ILE A 197 -14.79 -2.07 22.23
N ALA A 198 -13.76 -1.59 21.54
CA ALA A 198 -12.49 -1.23 22.19
C ALA A 198 -12.57 0.10 22.98
N ILE A 199 -13.56 0.96 22.71
CA ILE A 199 -13.77 2.25 23.37
C ILE A 199 -14.71 2.14 24.55
N THR A 200 -15.62 1.16 24.56
CA THR A 200 -16.60 0.90 25.63
C THR A 200 -16.05 -0.04 26.69
#